data_1e5c56928aaad1f9f98a93424014fe1c
#
_entry.id   1e5c56928aaad1f9f98a93424014fe1c
#
_cell.length_a   1.000
_cell.length_b   1.000
_cell.length_c   1.000
_cell.angle_alpha   90.00
_cell.angle_beta   90.00
_cell.angle_gamma   90.00
#
_symmetry.space_group_name_H-M   'P 1'
#
loop_
_entity.id
_entity.type
_entity.pdbx_description
1 polymer ?
#
loop_
_entity_poly.entity_id
_entity_poly.type
_entity_poly.pdbx_seq_one_letter_code
_entity_poly.pdbx_strand_id
1 'polypeptide(L)'
;MSTTSLDLIPAGTTFTAEQITHYANSDTRTLDEAIADADLLVATPHSGAAIPEELAEFLSPALTRRLQYDFSDVATAAIVRRWAEIDPRIVAVINPHPRLIRDPNRKKPADVRADLAAAIERVREAGAWQKVDLAGVDAIRPVTFSFFPILEIPDTDEGLQRLVDAFADTAEQGLGVYERTREELTDRFVAQGLERG
;
A
#
# COMPACT_ATOMS: atom_id res chain seq x y z
N MET A 1 18.70 -23.00 -9.02
CA MET A 1 17.36 -22.37 -9.14
C MET A 1 17.59 -20.88 -9.10
N SER A 2 17.23 -20.13 -10.14
CA SER A 2 17.38 -18.68 -10.14
C SER A 2 16.46 -18.11 -9.07
N THR A 3 17.01 -17.61 -7.97
CA THR A 3 16.28 -16.79 -7.00
C THR A 3 15.93 -15.50 -7.71
N THR A 4 14.71 -15.40 -8.22
CA THR A 4 14.24 -14.14 -8.79
C THR A 4 14.26 -13.13 -7.65
N SER A 5 15.09 -12.08 -7.77
CA SER A 5 15.21 -11.00 -6.79
C SER A 5 13.84 -10.40 -6.50
N LEU A 6 13.64 -9.88 -5.29
CA LEU A 6 12.46 -9.09 -4.95
C LEU A 6 12.30 -7.93 -5.94
N ASP A 7 11.08 -7.50 -6.12
CA ASP A 7 10.75 -6.30 -6.89
C ASP A 7 10.82 -5.10 -5.94
N LEU A 8 11.75 -4.18 -6.18
CA LEU A 8 12.03 -3.07 -5.28
C LEU A 8 11.76 -1.73 -5.99
N ILE A 9 11.32 -0.75 -5.21
CA ILE A 9 11.28 0.66 -5.60
C ILE A 9 12.61 1.27 -5.17
N PRO A 10 13.36 1.95 -6.07
CA PRO A 10 14.64 2.56 -5.71
C PRO A 10 14.53 3.50 -4.52
N ALA A 11 15.54 3.51 -3.65
CA ALA A 11 15.59 4.37 -2.47
C ALA A 11 15.39 5.85 -2.81
N GLY A 12 14.66 6.57 -1.97
CA GLY A 12 14.34 7.99 -2.17
C GLY A 12 13.27 8.26 -3.23
N THR A 13 12.65 7.23 -3.80
CA THR A 13 11.54 7.41 -4.74
C THR A 13 10.31 7.94 -4.01
N THR A 14 9.83 9.11 -4.45
CA THR A 14 8.57 9.70 -3.97
C THR A 14 7.56 9.75 -5.10
N PHE A 15 6.28 9.61 -4.77
CA PHE A 15 5.18 9.70 -5.74
C PHE A 15 4.43 11.02 -5.58
N THR A 16 3.82 11.48 -6.68
CA THR A 16 2.92 12.64 -6.67
C THR A 16 1.48 12.22 -6.92
N ALA A 17 0.52 13.10 -6.58
CA ALA A 17 -0.90 12.84 -6.83
C ALA A 17 -1.17 12.58 -8.32
N GLU A 18 -0.50 13.30 -9.22
CA GLU A 18 -0.65 13.15 -10.67
C GLU A 18 -0.15 11.78 -11.16
N GLN A 19 0.95 11.27 -10.57
CA GLN A 19 1.51 9.96 -10.97
C GLN A 19 0.60 8.78 -10.59
N ILE A 20 -0.21 8.93 -9.54
CA ILE A 20 -1.07 7.88 -9.03
C ILE A 20 -2.55 8.04 -9.41
N THR A 21 -2.92 9.16 -10.08
CA THR A 21 -4.28 9.42 -10.56
C THR A 21 -4.36 9.20 -12.06
N HIS A 22 -5.35 8.45 -12.50
CA HIS A 22 -5.51 8.05 -13.89
C HIS A 22 -6.93 8.38 -14.38
N TYR A 23 -7.02 8.95 -15.59
CA TYR A 23 -8.26 9.26 -16.30
C TYR A 23 -8.01 9.39 -17.79
N ALA A 24 -9.05 9.28 -18.59
CA ALA A 24 -8.93 9.33 -20.06
C ALA A 24 -8.57 10.74 -20.55
N ASN A 25 -7.76 10.80 -21.59
CA ASN A 25 -7.34 12.02 -22.28
C ASN A 25 -6.56 13.01 -21.39
N SER A 26 -5.75 12.51 -20.44
CA SER A 26 -4.99 13.35 -19.50
C SER A 26 -4.03 14.36 -20.15
N ASP A 27 -3.67 14.18 -21.44
CA ASP A 27 -2.87 15.15 -22.22
C ASP A 27 -3.64 16.42 -22.55
N THR A 28 -4.97 16.37 -22.64
CA THR A 28 -5.85 17.46 -23.11
C THR A 28 -6.99 17.79 -22.19
N ARG A 29 -7.19 16.99 -21.16
CA ARG A 29 -8.28 17.11 -20.18
C ARG A 29 -7.71 17.28 -18.77
N THR A 30 -8.21 18.23 -18.03
CA THR A 30 -7.83 18.44 -16.63
C THR A 30 -8.50 17.40 -15.70
N LEU A 31 -7.94 17.24 -14.51
CA LEU A 31 -8.53 16.38 -13.48
C LEU A 31 -9.90 16.93 -13.01
N ASP A 32 -10.08 18.26 -12.99
CA ASP A 32 -11.37 18.88 -12.64
C ASP A 32 -12.46 18.51 -13.64
N GLU A 33 -12.15 18.59 -14.92
CA GLU A 33 -13.07 18.15 -15.98
C GLU A 33 -13.36 16.65 -15.91
N ALA A 34 -12.33 15.85 -15.58
CA ALA A 34 -12.49 14.40 -15.45
C ALA A 34 -13.42 14.04 -14.28
N ILE A 35 -13.29 14.70 -13.13
CA ILE A 35 -14.15 14.48 -11.97
C ILE A 35 -15.58 15.00 -12.27
N ALA A 36 -15.68 16.15 -12.94
CA ALA A 36 -16.98 16.72 -13.32
C ALA A 36 -17.81 15.77 -14.19
N ASP A 37 -17.19 14.96 -15.05
CA ASP A 37 -17.89 14.01 -15.93
C ASP A 37 -17.90 12.58 -15.39
N ALA A 38 -17.19 12.28 -14.29
CA ALA A 38 -17.05 10.92 -13.78
C ALA A 38 -18.37 10.38 -13.18
N ASP A 39 -18.68 9.14 -13.53
CA ASP A 39 -19.74 8.35 -12.90
C ASP A 39 -19.15 7.39 -11.85
N LEU A 40 -17.83 7.16 -11.90
CA LEU A 40 -17.15 6.21 -11.04
C LEU A 40 -15.78 6.72 -10.62
N LEU A 41 -15.54 6.75 -9.30
CA LEU A 41 -14.21 6.89 -8.70
C LEU A 41 -13.73 5.53 -8.20
N VAL A 42 -12.59 5.08 -8.70
CA VAL A 42 -12.00 3.77 -8.35
C VAL A 42 -10.74 3.95 -7.54
N ALA A 43 -10.68 3.33 -6.37
CA ALA A 43 -9.48 3.31 -5.53
C ALA A 43 -8.92 1.88 -5.43
N THR A 44 -7.60 1.72 -5.64
CA THR A 44 -6.93 0.42 -5.53
C THR A 44 -5.89 0.41 -4.40
N PRO A 45 -6.32 0.10 -3.17
CA PRO A 45 -5.47 0.24 -1.98
C PRO A 45 -4.32 -0.77 -1.91
N HIS A 46 -4.44 -1.94 -2.54
CA HIS A 46 -3.51 -3.06 -2.39
C HIS A 46 -2.80 -3.45 -3.69
N SER A 47 -2.79 -2.59 -4.69
CA SER A 47 -2.30 -2.92 -6.03
C SER A 47 -0.78 -2.76 -6.20
N GLY A 48 -0.11 -1.98 -5.36
CA GLY A 48 1.34 -1.92 -5.33
C GLY A 48 1.94 -3.22 -4.80
N ALA A 49 3.02 -3.70 -5.43
CA ALA A 49 3.73 -4.89 -5.00
C ALA A 49 5.21 -4.64 -4.74
N ALA A 50 5.84 -3.74 -5.49
CA ALA A 50 7.24 -3.40 -5.31
C ALA A 50 7.47 -2.76 -3.93
N ILE A 51 8.51 -3.24 -3.22
CA ILE A 51 8.81 -2.80 -1.85
C ILE A 51 9.88 -1.70 -1.92
N PRO A 52 9.72 -0.57 -1.21
CA PRO A 52 10.77 0.43 -1.09
C PRO A 52 12.08 -0.15 -0.59
N GLU A 53 13.19 0.20 -1.24
CA GLU A 53 14.52 -0.35 -0.96
C GLU A 53 14.98 -0.02 0.46
N GLU A 54 14.48 1.06 1.06
CA GLU A 54 14.72 1.44 2.46
C GLU A 54 14.29 0.35 3.45
N LEU A 55 13.36 -0.50 3.07
CA LEU A 55 12.87 -1.60 3.91
C LEU A 55 13.61 -2.91 3.68
N ALA A 56 14.53 -2.98 2.71
CA ALA A 56 15.18 -4.23 2.31
C ALA A 56 15.92 -4.92 3.46
N GLU A 57 16.56 -4.17 4.36
CA GLU A 57 17.28 -4.72 5.51
C GLU A 57 16.38 -5.39 6.56
N PHE A 58 15.08 -5.06 6.55
CA PHE A 58 14.09 -5.60 7.50
C PHE A 58 13.27 -6.75 6.92
N LEU A 59 13.49 -7.11 5.67
CA LEU A 59 12.75 -8.19 5.02
C LEU A 59 13.29 -9.55 5.43
N SER A 60 12.39 -10.48 5.68
CA SER A 60 12.76 -11.87 5.95
C SER A 60 13.56 -12.47 4.79
N PRO A 61 14.68 -13.16 5.05
CA PRO A 61 15.40 -13.91 4.01
C PRO A 61 14.55 -15.03 3.37
N ALA A 62 13.43 -15.40 4.00
CA ALA A 62 12.48 -16.36 3.45
C ALA A 62 11.46 -15.71 2.51
N LEU A 63 11.40 -14.38 2.42
CA LEU A 63 10.52 -13.68 1.50
C LEU A 63 10.98 -13.87 0.05
N THR A 64 10.14 -14.48 -0.76
CA THR A 64 10.39 -14.66 -2.19
C THR A 64 9.52 -13.69 -3.00
N ARG A 65 9.90 -13.41 -4.25
CA ARG A 65 9.07 -12.61 -5.17
C ARG A 65 7.66 -13.16 -5.32
N ARG A 66 7.50 -14.47 -5.29
CA ARG A 66 6.17 -15.10 -5.31
C ARG A 66 5.35 -14.68 -4.09
N LEU A 67 5.92 -14.78 -2.87
CA LEU A 67 5.23 -14.38 -1.64
C LEU A 67 4.93 -12.87 -1.59
N GLN A 68 5.84 -12.05 -2.13
CA GLN A 68 5.63 -10.62 -2.30
C GLN A 68 4.36 -10.36 -3.14
N TYR A 69 4.18 -11.06 -4.26
CA TYR A 69 3.01 -10.91 -5.12
C TYR A 69 1.75 -11.58 -4.56
N ASP A 70 1.88 -12.72 -3.87
CA ASP A 70 0.75 -13.37 -3.20
C ASP A 70 0.14 -12.50 -2.07
N PHE A 71 0.89 -11.50 -1.60
CA PHE A 71 0.44 -10.55 -0.57
C PHE A 71 -0.14 -9.24 -1.16
N SER A 72 -0.30 -9.13 -2.48
CA SER A 72 -0.73 -7.92 -3.18
C SER A 72 -1.71 -8.25 -4.33
N ASP A 73 -2.61 -7.29 -4.62
CA ASP A 73 -3.59 -7.42 -5.71
C ASP A 73 -2.99 -6.88 -7.03
N VAL A 74 -1.82 -7.42 -7.44
CA VAL A 74 -0.95 -6.87 -8.49
C VAL A 74 -1.62 -6.65 -9.85
N ALA A 75 -2.57 -7.50 -10.24
CA ALA A 75 -3.28 -7.36 -11.51
C ALA A 75 -4.23 -6.16 -11.53
N THR A 76 -4.71 -5.74 -10.36
CA THR A 76 -5.76 -4.70 -10.22
C THR A 76 -5.28 -3.35 -10.74
N ALA A 77 -4.02 -2.96 -10.47
CA ALA A 77 -3.47 -1.69 -10.97
C ALA A 77 -3.53 -1.60 -12.50
N ALA A 78 -3.09 -2.65 -13.20
CA ALA A 78 -3.07 -2.66 -14.67
C ALA A 78 -4.48 -2.61 -15.26
N ILE A 79 -5.41 -3.37 -14.69
CA ILE A 79 -6.81 -3.41 -15.12
C ILE A 79 -7.47 -2.05 -14.92
N VAL A 80 -7.37 -1.47 -13.72
CA VAL A 80 -8.03 -0.20 -13.37
C VAL A 80 -7.40 0.97 -14.14
N ARG A 81 -6.08 1.01 -14.30
CA ARG A 81 -5.42 2.01 -15.14
C ARG A 81 -5.95 1.96 -16.56
N ARG A 82 -5.96 0.77 -17.16
CA ARG A 82 -6.46 0.62 -18.52
C ARG A 82 -7.93 1.00 -18.65
N TRP A 83 -8.74 0.67 -17.67
CA TRP A 83 -10.15 1.07 -17.64
C TRP A 83 -10.32 2.59 -17.59
N ALA A 84 -9.61 3.28 -16.70
CA ALA A 84 -9.63 4.74 -16.61
C ALA A 84 -9.11 5.44 -17.88
N GLU A 85 -8.14 4.83 -18.60
CA GLU A 85 -7.63 5.36 -19.87
C GLU A 85 -8.67 5.32 -21.02
N ILE A 86 -9.54 4.32 -21.05
CA ILE A 86 -10.49 4.09 -22.17
C ILE A 86 -11.89 4.60 -21.91
N ASP A 87 -12.33 4.73 -20.66
CA ASP A 87 -13.65 5.24 -20.31
C ASP A 87 -13.53 6.63 -19.65
N PRO A 88 -13.98 7.72 -20.35
CA PRO A 88 -13.85 9.08 -19.83
C PRO A 88 -14.71 9.37 -18.58
N ARG A 89 -15.58 8.45 -18.17
CA ARG A 89 -16.43 8.55 -16.97
C ARG A 89 -15.79 7.92 -15.74
N ILE A 90 -14.54 7.46 -15.84
CA ILE A 90 -13.82 6.83 -14.74
C ILE A 90 -12.62 7.69 -14.34
N VAL A 91 -12.50 7.96 -13.05
CA VAL A 91 -11.29 8.46 -12.42
C VAL A 91 -10.77 7.41 -11.46
N ALA A 92 -9.47 7.12 -11.51
CA ALA A 92 -8.86 6.10 -10.67
C ALA A 92 -7.68 6.65 -9.87
N VAL A 93 -7.53 6.21 -8.61
CA VAL A 93 -6.37 6.46 -7.78
C VAL A 93 -5.75 5.13 -7.34
N ILE A 94 -4.46 4.97 -7.61
CA ILE A 94 -3.74 3.70 -7.46
C ILE A 94 -2.66 3.83 -6.40
N ASN A 95 -2.73 3.01 -5.34
CA ASN A 95 -1.66 2.98 -4.34
C ASN A 95 -0.38 2.38 -4.96
N PRO A 96 0.73 3.14 -5.03
CA PRO A 96 1.98 2.64 -5.58
C PRO A 96 2.72 1.70 -4.61
N HIS A 97 2.45 1.84 -3.30
CA HIS A 97 3.09 1.06 -2.25
C HIS A 97 2.34 -0.24 -1.94
N PRO A 98 3.07 -1.30 -1.56
CA PRO A 98 2.44 -2.54 -1.13
C PRO A 98 1.74 -2.35 0.22
N ARG A 99 0.70 -3.15 0.47
CA ARG A 99 0.02 -3.18 1.77
C ARG A 99 0.92 -3.56 2.95
N LEU A 100 2.13 -4.07 2.67
CA LEU A 100 3.17 -4.34 3.65
C LEU A 100 3.52 -3.09 4.48
N ILE A 101 3.61 -1.91 3.84
CA ILE A 101 3.98 -0.64 4.49
C ILE A 101 3.00 -0.32 5.63
N ARG A 102 1.75 -0.36 5.34
CA ARG A 102 0.57 -0.33 6.21
C ARG A 102 -0.65 -0.59 5.34
N ASP A 103 -1.55 -1.41 5.81
CA ASP A 103 -2.79 -1.69 5.07
C ASP A 103 -3.75 -0.51 5.16
N PRO A 104 -4.01 0.23 4.04
CA PRO A 104 -4.90 1.39 4.04
C PRO A 104 -6.38 1.05 4.25
N ASN A 105 -6.74 -0.25 4.23
CA ASN A 105 -8.07 -0.76 4.58
C ASN A 105 -8.18 -1.16 6.06
N ARG A 106 -7.13 -0.95 6.85
CA ARG A 106 -7.16 -1.12 8.30
C ARG A 106 -7.23 0.25 8.99
N LYS A 107 -7.75 0.24 10.22
CA LYS A 107 -7.70 1.44 11.04
C LYS A 107 -6.24 1.87 11.23
N LYS A 108 -5.93 3.13 10.95
CA LYS A 108 -4.59 3.68 11.23
C LYS A 108 -4.34 3.60 12.73
N PRO A 109 -3.25 2.93 13.18
CA PRO A 109 -2.92 2.85 14.60
C PRO A 109 -2.64 4.25 15.17
N ALA A 110 -3.05 4.49 16.41
CA ALA A 110 -2.69 5.70 17.12
C ALA A 110 -1.20 5.70 17.52
N ASP A 111 -0.67 4.51 17.78
CA ASP A 111 0.75 4.26 18.05
C ASP A 111 1.21 3.09 17.18
N VAL A 112 1.90 3.40 16.09
CA VAL A 112 2.42 2.42 15.12
C VAL A 112 3.43 1.49 15.77
N ARG A 113 4.26 2.01 16.69
CA ARG A 113 5.28 1.21 17.39
C ARG A 113 4.63 0.17 18.31
N ALA A 114 3.66 0.58 19.10
CA ALA A 114 2.95 -0.32 20.00
C ALA A 114 2.17 -1.39 19.22
N ASP A 115 1.52 -1.02 18.12
CA ASP A 115 0.77 -1.92 17.25
C ASP A 115 1.69 -2.99 16.62
N LEU A 116 2.80 -2.56 16.03
CA LEU A 116 3.77 -3.47 15.41
C LEU A 116 4.48 -4.35 16.45
N ALA A 117 4.84 -3.80 17.62
CA ALA A 117 5.40 -4.58 18.72
C ALA A 117 4.45 -5.70 19.17
N ALA A 118 3.17 -5.38 19.34
CA ALA A 118 2.16 -6.38 19.71
C ALA A 118 1.97 -7.43 18.60
N ALA A 119 2.00 -7.04 17.32
CA ALA A 119 1.94 -7.99 16.21
C ALA A 119 3.15 -8.94 16.19
N ILE A 120 4.34 -8.39 16.39
CA ILE A 120 5.61 -9.15 16.46
C ILE A 120 5.58 -10.14 17.63
N GLU A 121 5.13 -9.71 18.83
CA GLU A 121 5.08 -10.59 20.00
C GLU A 121 4.14 -11.78 19.78
N ARG A 122 2.95 -11.52 19.20
CA ARG A 122 2.02 -12.61 18.86
C ARG A 122 2.62 -13.61 17.86
N VAL A 123 3.39 -13.11 16.85
CA VAL A 123 4.08 -13.99 15.89
C VAL A 123 5.18 -14.79 16.57
N ARG A 124 5.93 -14.17 17.50
CA ARG A 124 6.98 -14.83 18.26
C ARG A 124 6.42 -15.93 19.17
N GLU A 125 5.33 -15.66 19.89
CA GLU A 125 4.64 -16.63 20.74
C GLU A 125 4.06 -17.82 19.95
N ALA A 126 3.48 -17.54 18.77
CA ALA A 126 2.94 -18.59 17.91
C ALA A 126 4.04 -19.50 17.33
N GLY A 127 5.23 -18.95 17.13
CA GLY A 127 6.35 -19.63 16.47
C GLY A 127 6.36 -19.49 14.95
N ALA A 128 7.49 -19.83 14.36
CA ALA A 128 7.70 -19.71 12.92
C ALA A 128 6.69 -20.53 12.12
N TRP A 129 6.09 -19.90 11.11
CA TRP A 129 5.14 -20.50 10.16
C TRP A 129 3.81 -21.00 10.79
N GLN A 130 3.52 -20.59 12.01
CA GLN A 130 2.31 -20.98 12.70
C GLN A 130 1.19 -19.95 12.51
N LYS A 131 -0.05 -20.45 12.59
CA LYS A 131 -1.23 -19.60 12.58
C LYS A 131 -1.21 -18.65 13.77
N VAL A 132 -1.39 -17.36 13.54
CA VAL A 132 -1.43 -16.31 14.55
C VAL A 132 -2.66 -15.42 14.32
N ASP A 133 -3.32 -15.04 15.43
CA ASP A 133 -4.37 -14.03 15.40
C ASP A 133 -3.76 -12.63 15.56
N LEU A 134 -3.83 -11.82 14.49
CA LEU A 134 -3.37 -10.44 14.48
C LEU A 134 -4.52 -9.42 14.52
N ALA A 135 -5.75 -9.84 14.85
CA ALA A 135 -6.89 -8.94 14.91
C ALA A 135 -6.61 -7.75 15.86
N GLY A 136 -6.84 -6.54 15.35
CA GLY A 136 -6.60 -5.28 16.06
C GLY A 136 -5.15 -4.79 16.09
N VAL A 137 -4.20 -5.56 15.56
CA VAL A 137 -2.77 -5.17 15.40
C VAL A 137 -2.26 -5.56 14.01
N ASP A 138 -3.13 -5.54 13.01
CA ASP A 138 -2.86 -6.05 11.67
C ASP A 138 -2.70 -4.94 10.59
N ALA A 139 -2.48 -3.71 11.04
CA ALA A 139 -2.22 -2.59 10.13
C ALA A 139 -0.86 -2.75 9.41
N ILE A 140 0.18 -3.20 10.14
CA ILE A 140 1.47 -3.64 9.61
C ILE A 140 1.66 -5.09 9.99
N ARG A 141 1.71 -5.99 9.01
CA ARG A 141 1.77 -7.43 9.27
C ARG A 141 3.20 -7.96 9.11
N PRO A 142 3.77 -8.59 10.17
CA PRO A 142 5.06 -9.27 10.06
C PRO A 142 5.03 -10.53 9.20
N VAL A 143 3.83 -11.07 8.94
CA VAL A 143 3.58 -12.30 8.17
C VAL A 143 2.47 -12.09 7.14
N THR A 144 2.49 -12.87 6.05
CA THR A 144 1.40 -12.93 5.06
C THR A 144 0.10 -13.47 5.68
N PHE A 145 -0.99 -13.50 4.91
CA PHE A 145 -2.24 -14.16 5.33
C PHE A 145 -2.10 -15.67 5.50
N SER A 146 -1.10 -16.27 4.83
CA SER A 146 -0.75 -17.69 4.98
C SER A 146 0.38 -17.92 5.99
N PHE A 147 0.69 -16.91 6.80
CA PHE A 147 1.68 -16.94 7.90
C PHE A 147 3.13 -17.14 7.46
N PHE A 148 3.46 -16.87 6.20
CA PHE A 148 4.84 -16.80 5.75
C PHE A 148 5.50 -15.51 6.27
N PRO A 149 6.76 -15.56 6.76
CA PRO A 149 7.46 -14.37 7.24
C PRO A 149 7.66 -13.34 6.12
N ILE A 150 7.28 -12.09 6.39
CA ILE A 150 7.56 -10.93 5.54
C ILE A 150 8.74 -10.16 6.11
N LEU A 151 8.70 -9.93 7.43
CA LEU A 151 9.71 -9.18 8.15
C LEU A 151 10.64 -10.12 8.91
N GLU A 152 11.90 -9.72 9.01
CA GLU A 152 12.80 -10.23 10.03
C GLU A 152 12.45 -9.58 11.37
N ILE A 153 12.17 -10.42 12.38
CA ILE A 153 11.72 -9.94 13.68
C ILE A 153 12.93 -9.44 14.48
N PRO A 154 12.99 -8.13 14.84
CA PRO A 154 14.10 -7.59 15.61
C PRO A 154 14.12 -8.16 17.04
N ASP A 155 15.34 -8.46 17.54
CA ASP A 155 15.57 -9.00 18.88
C ASP A 155 15.72 -7.90 19.96
N THR A 156 15.82 -6.62 19.55
CA THR A 156 16.08 -5.48 20.44
C THR A 156 15.08 -4.36 20.23
N ASP A 157 14.86 -3.56 21.26
CA ASP A 157 14.03 -2.35 21.20
C ASP A 157 14.56 -1.31 20.19
N GLU A 158 15.89 -1.21 20.04
CA GLU A 158 16.53 -0.33 19.06
C GLU A 158 16.24 -0.81 17.63
N GLY A 159 16.32 -2.13 17.41
CA GLY A 159 15.97 -2.73 16.12
C GLY A 159 14.50 -2.51 15.76
N LEU A 160 13.61 -2.66 16.75
CA LEU A 160 12.19 -2.36 16.56
C LEU A 160 11.97 -0.87 16.25
N GLN A 161 12.65 0.04 16.93
CA GLN A 161 12.53 1.48 16.65
C GLN A 161 12.99 1.82 15.24
N ARG A 162 14.15 1.31 14.81
CA ARG A 162 14.64 1.50 13.44
C ARG A 162 13.65 0.99 12.39
N LEU A 163 13.04 -0.18 12.62
CA LEU A 163 12.01 -0.73 11.75
C LEU A 163 10.80 0.21 11.66
N VAL A 164 10.30 0.69 12.80
CA VAL A 164 9.15 1.62 12.86
C VAL A 164 9.45 2.92 12.13
N ASP A 165 10.64 3.51 12.36
CA ASP A 165 11.05 4.76 11.72
C ASP A 165 11.14 4.59 10.20
N ALA A 166 11.76 3.50 9.72
CA ALA A 166 11.84 3.19 8.30
C ALA A 166 10.46 3.02 7.65
N PHE A 167 9.52 2.38 8.32
CA PHE A 167 8.15 2.24 7.84
C PHE A 167 7.40 3.57 7.81
N ALA A 168 7.58 4.43 8.84
CA ALA A 168 6.94 5.74 8.91
C ALA A 168 7.44 6.66 7.80
N ASP A 169 8.76 6.76 7.61
CA ASP A 169 9.38 7.60 6.59
C ASP A 169 8.99 7.13 5.18
N THR A 170 9.05 5.82 4.93
CA THR A 170 8.69 5.23 3.65
C THR A 170 7.21 5.41 3.33
N ALA A 171 6.33 5.32 4.33
CA ALA A 171 4.89 5.49 4.12
C ALA A 171 4.55 6.87 3.51
N GLU A 172 5.23 7.94 3.91
CA GLU A 172 4.98 9.29 3.38
C GLU A 172 5.38 9.44 1.91
N GLN A 173 6.28 8.59 1.39
CA GLN A 173 6.76 8.65 0.00
C GLN A 173 5.70 8.19 -1.03
N GLY A 174 4.74 7.39 -0.63
CA GLY A 174 3.73 6.84 -1.55
C GLY A 174 2.37 6.57 -0.91
N LEU A 175 2.32 5.78 0.17
CA LEU A 175 1.05 5.46 0.84
C LEU A 175 0.35 6.71 1.37
N GLY A 176 1.08 7.63 2.02
CA GLY A 176 0.53 8.89 2.51
C GLY A 176 0.02 9.78 1.38
N VAL A 177 0.72 9.81 0.23
CA VAL A 177 0.26 10.49 -0.98
C VAL A 177 -1.05 9.87 -1.47
N TYR A 178 -1.11 8.54 -1.55
CA TYR A 178 -2.32 7.83 -1.96
C TYR A 178 -3.52 8.13 -1.04
N GLU A 179 -3.32 8.10 0.27
CA GLU A 179 -4.41 8.34 1.23
C GLU A 179 -4.98 9.75 1.10
N ARG A 180 -4.11 10.77 1.05
CA ARG A 180 -4.53 12.18 0.87
C ARG A 180 -5.22 12.39 -0.48
N THR A 181 -4.66 11.87 -1.55
CA THR A 181 -5.24 11.98 -2.90
C THR A 181 -6.60 11.29 -2.98
N ARG A 182 -6.72 10.08 -2.43
CA ARG A 182 -7.99 9.34 -2.39
C ARG A 182 -9.06 10.11 -1.63
N GLU A 183 -8.73 10.66 -0.46
CA GLU A 183 -9.65 11.45 0.37
C GLU A 183 -10.13 12.71 -0.39
N GLU A 184 -9.20 13.50 -0.91
CA GLU A 184 -9.52 14.69 -1.72
C GLU A 184 -10.41 14.36 -2.92
N LEU A 185 -10.06 13.33 -3.70
CA LEU A 185 -10.84 12.92 -4.86
C LEU A 185 -12.23 12.41 -4.46
N THR A 186 -12.35 11.73 -3.32
CA THR A 186 -13.65 11.27 -2.80
C THR A 186 -14.53 12.45 -2.44
N ASP A 187 -14.02 13.44 -1.73
CA ASP A 187 -14.78 14.63 -1.33
C ASP A 187 -15.26 15.42 -2.56
N ARG A 188 -14.38 15.61 -3.53
CA ARG A 188 -14.71 16.30 -4.79
C ARG A 188 -15.77 15.53 -5.60
N PHE A 189 -15.61 14.21 -5.73
CA PHE A 189 -16.56 13.36 -6.45
C PHE A 189 -17.94 13.37 -5.80
N VAL A 190 -18.01 13.30 -4.45
CA VAL A 190 -19.27 13.38 -3.70
C VAL A 190 -19.92 14.76 -3.87
N ALA A 191 -19.15 15.84 -3.77
CA ALA A 191 -19.67 17.20 -3.96
C ALA A 191 -20.30 17.36 -5.37
N GLN A 192 -19.63 16.90 -6.42
CA GLN A 192 -20.12 16.93 -7.79
C GLN A 192 -21.38 16.04 -7.98
N GLY A 193 -21.43 14.88 -7.33
CA GLY A 193 -22.60 14.01 -7.36
C GLY A 193 -23.84 14.66 -6.75
N LEU A 194 -23.66 15.42 -5.66
CA LEU A 194 -24.74 16.17 -5.01
C LEU A 194 -25.25 17.36 -5.85
N GLU A 195 -24.39 17.97 -6.67
CA GLU A 195 -24.78 19.06 -7.58
C GLU A 195 -25.58 18.57 -8.81
N ARG A 196 -25.38 17.30 -9.19
CA ARG A 196 -26.05 16.68 -10.35
C ARG A 196 -27.44 16.10 -10.02
N GLY A 197 -27.70 15.75 -8.75
CA GLY A 197 -28.93 15.07 -8.27
C GLY A 197 -29.98 16.02 -7.80
#